data_25b032f0b22da0c293be531391519c5a
#
_entry.id   25b032f0b22da0c293be531391519c5a
#
_cell.length_a   1.000
_cell.length_b   1.000
_cell.length_c   1.000
_cell.angle_alpha   90.00
_cell.angle_beta   90.00
_cell.angle_gamma   90.00
#
_symmetry.space_group_name_H-M   'P 1'
#
loop_
_entity.id
_entity.type
_entity.pdbx_description
1 polymer ?
#
loop_
_entity_poly.entity_id
_entity_poly.type
_entity_poly.pdbx_seq_one_letter_code
_entity_poly.pdbx_strand_id
1 'polypeptide(L)'
;MKRSILTLCLLGQVLFLWAQNQYYVAPDGNDSHDGSLQKPFRTIERAQLKARKAQGETTIYLRKGIYRLERPIIFTPEDGGKEKPLSIRAFRNEQVTLSGGKVLHPAWKPYKKGILTAVLQDDIHHPDMLLSNGNIRHMARYPNFDSTAVRFNGTSADATAPRRVKSWKHPEGGYLHAMHISDWGDFHYRITGKDKAGKLMLEGGWQNNRQSGLHAKNRMVENIFEELDAPGEWFY
;
A
#
# COMPACT_ATOMS: atom_id res chain seq x y z
N MET A 1 -49.12 1.43 70.74
CA MET A 1 -48.23 2.27 69.93
C MET A 1 -47.09 1.39 69.42
N LYS A 2 -47.15 0.93 68.17
CA LYS A 2 -46.10 0.11 67.56
C LYS A 2 -45.35 1.02 66.58
N ARG A 3 -44.05 1.28 66.80
CA ARG A 3 -43.17 2.03 65.93
C ARG A 3 -42.55 1.03 64.94
N SER A 4 -42.94 1.14 63.68
CA SER A 4 -42.28 0.41 62.56
C SER A 4 -41.04 1.20 62.13
N ILE A 5 -39.89 0.57 62.30
CA ILE A 5 -38.60 1.09 61.77
C ILE A 5 -38.47 0.60 60.35
N LEU A 6 -38.53 1.52 59.38
CA LEU A 6 -38.33 1.25 57.97
C LEU A 6 -36.82 1.36 57.67
N THR A 7 -36.15 0.22 57.53
CA THR A 7 -34.73 0.15 57.19
C THR A 7 -34.61 0.30 55.67
N LEU A 8 -34.13 1.45 55.23
CA LEU A 8 -33.86 1.74 53.81
C LEU A 8 -32.49 1.16 53.44
N CYS A 9 -32.48 0.01 52.75
CA CYS A 9 -31.27 -0.54 52.13
C CYS A 9 -30.93 0.23 50.87
N LEU A 10 -29.98 1.15 50.94
CA LEU A 10 -29.33 1.74 49.76
C LEU A 10 -28.39 0.68 49.15
N LEU A 11 -28.84 -0.04 48.11
CA LEU A 11 -27.96 -0.80 47.23
C LEU A 11 -27.15 0.17 46.37
N GLY A 12 -25.92 0.44 46.79
CA GLY A 12 -24.94 1.14 45.98
C GLY A 12 -24.58 0.31 44.73
N GLN A 13 -25.16 0.62 43.59
CA GLN A 13 -24.69 0.07 42.31
C GLN A 13 -23.36 0.72 42.03
N VAL A 14 -22.28 -0.02 42.23
CA VAL A 14 -20.94 0.34 41.75
C VAL A 14 -20.97 0.17 40.23
N LEU A 15 -21.24 1.26 39.50
CA LEU A 15 -21.03 1.31 38.07
C LEU A 15 -19.51 1.23 37.84
N PHE A 16 -19.03 0.05 37.42
CA PHE A 16 -17.70 -0.07 36.84
C PHE A 16 -17.69 0.70 35.52
N LEU A 17 -17.37 1.99 35.60
CA LEU A 17 -16.96 2.77 34.43
C LEU A 17 -15.64 2.18 33.94
N TRP A 18 -15.71 1.33 32.94
CA TRP A 18 -14.52 0.89 32.22
C TRP A 18 -13.88 2.15 31.66
N ALA A 19 -12.71 2.49 32.16
CA ALA A 19 -11.97 3.64 31.66
C ALA A 19 -11.60 3.36 30.19
N GLN A 20 -12.27 4.03 29.28
CA GLN A 20 -11.93 3.97 27.86
C GLN A 20 -10.69 4.82 27.64
N ASN A 21 -9.59 4.16 27.32
CA ASN A 21 -8.33 4.86 27.02
C ASN A 21 -8.41 5.46 25.61
N GLN A 22 -8.08 6.74 25.49
CA GLN A 22 -8.07 7.44 24.21
C GLN A 22 -6.70 8.10 24.01
N TYR A 23 -6.06 7.75 22.90
CA TYR A 23 -4.81 8.37 22.49
C TYR A 23 -4.98 9.02 21.14
N TYR A 24 -4.29 10.12 20.93
CA TYR A 24 -4.35 10.89 19.71
C TYR A 24 -3.00 10.92 19.03
N VAL A 25 -3.01 10.74 17.70
CA VAL A 25 -1.83 10.82 16.87
C VAL A 25 -2.05 11.87 15.80
N ALA A 26 -1.06 12.70 15.53
CA ALA A 26 -1.10 13.74 14.51
C ALA A 26 0.24 13.80 13.77
N PRO A 27 0.26 14.09 12.45
CA PRO A 27 1.51 14.18 11.70
C PRO A 27 2.50 15.23 12.22
N ASP A 28 1.97 16.28 12.85
CA ASP A 28 2.72 17.36 13.53
C ASP A 28 2.86 17.14 15.04
N GLY A 29 2.50 15.95 15.55
CA GLY A 29 2.64 15.57 16.95
C GLY A 29 4.08 15.32 17.38
N ASN A 30 4.24 14.86 18.62
CA ASN A 30 5.56 14.52 19.18
C ASN A 30 5.44 13.27 20.07
N ASP A 31 6.31 12.29 19.86
CA ASP A 31 6.29 11.02 20.61
C ASP A 31 6.74 11.14 22.07
N SER A 32 7.27 12.30 22.49
CA SER A 32 7.51 12.63 23.88
C SER A 32 6.26 13.14 24.62
N HIS A 33 5.19 13.47 23.91
CA HIS A 33 3.92 13.90 24.48
C HIS A 33 3.20 12.76 25.20
N ASP A 34 2.08 13.08 25.84
CA ASP A 34 1.25 12.15 26.61
C ASP A 34 0.19 11.41 25.76
N GLY A 35 -0.04 11.86 24.52
CA GLY A 35 -1.04 11.31 23.61
C GLY A 35 -2.44 11.85 23.80
N SER A 36 -2.61 12.93 24.57
CA SER A 36 -3.89 13.65 24.70
C SER A 36 -4.24 14.39 23.40
N LEU A 37 -5.48 14.86 23.29
CA LEU A 37 -5.95 15.65 22.14
C LEU A 37 -5.11 16.91 21.91
N GLN A 38 -4.65 17.56 22.98
CA GLN A 38 -3.84 18.78 22.94
C GLN A 38 -2.35 18.51 22.73
N LYS A 39 -1.89 17.30 23.11
CA LYS A 39 -0.50 16.87 23.00
C LYS A 39 -0.41 15.49 22.35
N PRO A 40 -0.77 15.39 21.05
CA PRO A 40 -0.82 14.11 20.34
C PRO A 40 0.58 13.52 20.16
N PHE A 41 0.66 12.21 20.05
CA PHE A 41 1.83 11.52 19.55
C PHE A 41 2.05 11.85 18.07
N ARG A 42 3.25 11.64 17.58
CA ARG A 42 3.58 11.77 16.15
C ARG A 42 3.33 10.48 15.40
N THR A 43 3.64 9.33 16.02
CA THR A 43 3.61 8.03 15.35
C THR A 43 2.52 7.13 15.92
N ILE A 44 1.96 6.29 15.05
CA ILE A 44 0.97 5.28 15.43
C ILE A 44 1.63 4.23 16.35
N GLU A 45 2.88 3.87 16.08
CA GLU A 45 3.65 2.92 16.88
C GLU A 45 3.81 3.42 18.33
N ARG A 46 4.01 4.73 18.53
CA ARG A 46 4.09 5.28 19.88
C ARG A 46 2.77 5.13 20.63
N ALA A 47 1.66 5.40 19.97
CA ALA A 47 0.34 5.22 20.54
C ALA A 47 0.03 3.74 20.82
N GLN A 48 0.45 2.84 19.92
CA GLN A 48 0.34 1.39 20.08
C GLN A 48 1.10 0.91 21.33
N LEU A 49 2.34 1.33 21.50
CA LEU A 49 3.14 1.01 22.69
C LEU A 49 2.49 1.51 24.00
N LYS A 50 1.79 2.65 23.94
CA LYS A 50 1.05 3.18 25.08
C LYS A 50 -0.20 2.34 25.34
N ALA A 51 -0.91 1.96 24.28
CA ALA A 51 -2.10 1.09 24.35
C ALA A 51 -1.81 -0.29 24.96
N ARG A 52 -0.66 -0.88 24.65
CA ARG A 52 -0.23 -2.16 25.24
C ARG A 52 -0.18 -2.14 26.78
N LYS A 53 0.13 -0.98 27.35
CA LYS A 53 0.23 -0.77 28.81
C LYS A 53 -1.10 -0.35 29.45
N ALA A 54 -2.10 0.01 28.67
CA ALA A 54 -3.40 0.43 29.17
C ALA A 54 -4.23 -0.75 29.63
N GLN A 55 -5.15 -0.51 30.55
CA GLN A 55 -6.15 -1.50 30.99
C GLN A 55 -7.48 -1.23 30.29
N GLY A 56 -8.17 -2.30 29.85
CA GLY A 56 -9.45 -2.20 29.17
C GLY A 56 -9.39 -1.71 27.73
N GLU A 57 -10.53 -1.28 27.22
CA GLU A 57 -10.66 -0.83 25.82
C GLU A 57 -9.80 0.41 25.54
N THR A 58 -9.13 0.40 24.38
CA THR A 58 -8.31 1.52 23.94
C THR A 58 -8.67 1.94 22.52
N THR A 59 -8.83 3.24 22.31
CA THR A 59 -9.00 3.81 20.97
C THR A 59 -7.86 4.76 20.66
N ILE A 60 -7.19 4.54 19.55
CA ILE A 60 -6.20 5.45 18.98
C ILE A 60 -6.90 6.27 17.88
N TYR A 61 -6.97 7.58 18.07
CA TYR A 61 -7.53 8.51 17.11
C TYR A 61 -6.44 9.14 16.26
N LEU A 62 -6.55 8.99 14.95
CA LEU A 62 -5.69 9.63 13.98
C LEU A 62 -6.29 10.98 13.59
N ARG A 63 -5.54 12.06 13.75
CA ARG A 63 -5.92 13.42 13.35
C ARG A 63 -5.69 13.60 11.85
N LYS A 64 -6.30 14.61 11.27
CA LYS A 64 -6.20 14.98 9.87
C LYS A 64 -4.75 14.99 9.37
N GLY A 65 -4.49 14.36 8.23
CA GLY A 65 -3.22 14.43 7.52
C GLY A 65 -2.77 13.14 6.88
N ILE A 66 -1.56 13.16 6.35
CA ILE A 66 -0.91 12.02 5.70
C ILE A 66 0.16 11.47 6.64
N TYR A 67 -0.03 10.24 7.06
CA TYR A 67 0.92 9.47 7.85
C TYR A 67 1.80 8.65 6.92
N ARG A 68 3.08 8.98 6.85
CA ARG A 68 4.04 8.24 6.04
C ARG A 68 4.69 7.17 6.88
N LEU A 69 4.43 5.91 6.50
CA LEU A 69 4.91 4.74 7.20
C LEU A 69 6.28 4.35 6.60
N GLU A 70 7.34 4.46 7.37
CA GLU A 70 8.69 4.04 6.98
C GLU A 70 8.87 2.52 7.07
N ARG A 71 7.97 1.87 7.81
CA ARG A 71 7.93 0.43 8.04
C ARG A 71 6.50 -0.05 8.31
N PRO A 72 6.20 -1.33 8.15
CA PRO A 72 4.90 -1.89 8.51
C PRO A 72 4.57 -1.67 9.98
N ILE A 73 3.31 -1.32 10.28
CA ILE A 73 2.77 -1.37 11.64
C ILE A 73 2.45 -2.83 11.93
N ILE A 74 3.14 -3.41 12.91
CA ILE A 74 2.99 -4.83 13.27
C ILE A 74 2.07 -4.94 14.47
N PHE A 75 0.99 -5.70 14.32
CA PHE A 75 0.09 -6.08 15.41
C PHE A 75 0.43 -7.48 15.91
N THR A 76 0.48 -7.60 17.22
CA THR A 76 0.71 -8.85 17.93
C THR A 76 -0.41 -9.11 18.92
N PRO A 77 -0.51 -10.29 19.56
CA PRO A 77 -1.48 -10.54 20.61
C PRO A 77 -1.42 -9.57 21.80
N GLU A 78 -0.30 -8.84 21.97
CA GLU A 78 -0.16 -7.82 23.01
C GLU A 78 -0.97 -6.55 22.73
N ASP A 79 -1.33 -6.31 21.47
CA ASP A 79 -2.00 -5.08 21.03
C ASP A 79 -3.51 -5.09 21.30
N GLY A 80 -4.09 -6.26 21.54
CA GLY A 80 -5.52 -6.33 21.76
C GLY A 80 -5.98 -7.73 22.14
N GLY A 81 -7.28 -7.85 22.36
CA GLY A 81 -7.94 -9.10 22.70
C GLY A 81 -9.36 -8.85 23.21
N LYS A 82 -10.06 -9.92 23.62
CA LYS A 82 -11.46 -9.83 24.07
C LYS A 82 -11.63 -8.87 25.25
N GLU A 83 -10.71 -8.89 26.20
CA GLU A 83 -10.77 -8.07 27.41
C GLU A 83 -10.08 -6.71 27.26
N LYS A 84 -9.33 -6.54 26.18
CA LYS A 84 -8.52 -5.36 25.90
C LYS A 84 -8.60 -5.00 24.43
N PRO A 85 -9.78 -4.67 23.90
CA PRO A 85 -9.92 -4.35 22.48
C PRO A 85 -9.18 -3.06 22.14
N LEU A 86 -8.49 -3.07 20.99
CA LEU A 86 -7.82 -1.92 20.39
C LEU A 86 -8.53 -1.52 19.10
N SER A 87 -8.87 -0.24 19.01
CA SER A 87 -9.40 0.39 17.80
C SER A 87 -8.48 1.50 17.32
N ILE A 88 -8.22 1.57 16.01
CA ILE A 88 -7.51 2.69 15.38
C ILE A 88 -8.44 3.28 14.32
N ARG A 89 -8.75 4.57 14.43
CA ARG A 89 -9.70 5.23 13.54
C ARG A 89 -9.44 6.73 13.42
N ALA A 90 -9.93 7.32 12.34
CA ALA A 90 -9.91 8.77 12.18
C ALA A 90 -10.71 9.45 13.32
N PHE A 91 -10.22 10.60 13.78
CA PHE A 91 -10.93 11.39 14.77
C PHE A 91 -12.11 12.10 14.11
N ARG A 92 -13.33 11.82 14.58
CA ARG A 92 -14.57 12.36 13.99
C ARG A 92 -14.63 12.09 12.47
N ASN A 93 -14.76 13.14 11.67
CA ASN A 93 -14.82 13.08 10.20
C ASN A 93 -13.53 13.61 9.54
N GLU A 94 -12.42 13.61 10.27
CA GLU A 94 -11.14 14.10 9.75
C GLU A 94 -10.60 13.17 8.65
N GLN A 95 -10.05 13.77 7.59
CA GLN A 95 -9.46 13.03 6.47
C GLN A 95 -8.07 12.53 6.86
N VAL A 96 -7.91 11.23 6.91
CA VAL A 96 -6.67 10.54 7.28
C VAL A 96 -6.23 9.65 6.13
N THR A 97 -4.96 9.76 5.77
CA THR A 97 -4.32 8.88 4.78
C THR A 97 -3.12 8.21 5.41
N LEU A 98 -3.07 6.88 5.37
CA LEU A 98 -1.86 6.11 5.65
C LEU A 98 -1.15 5.82 4.33
N SER A 99 0.12 6.15 4.23
CA SER A 99 0.91 5.99 3.01
C SER A 99 2.23 5.29 3.29
N GLY A 100 2.48 4.17 2.61
CA GLY A 100 3.81 3.53 2.57
C GLY A 100 4.73 4.15 1.52
N GLY A 101 4.26 5.16 0.77
CA GLY A 101 5.05 5.79 -0.28
C GLY A 101 6.06 6.79 0.25
N LYS A 102 7.22 6.86 -0.41
CA LYS A 102 8.26 7.85 -0.20
C LYS A 102 8.01 9.09 -1.06
N VAL A 103 8.23 10.27 -0.51
CA VAL A 103 8.14 11.52 -1.30
C VAL A 103 9.42 11.69 -2.09
N LEU A 104 9.27 11.89 -3.39
CA LEU A 104 10.38 12.15 -4.29
C LEU A 104 10.43 13.63 -4.65
N HIS A 105 11.63 14.16 -4.76
CA HIS A 105 11.90 15.53 -5.22
C HIS A 105 12.87 15.49 -6.43
N PRO A 106 12.42 14.94 -7.58
CA PRO A 106 13.30 14.72 -8.72
C PRO A 106 13.66 16.04 -9.40
N ALA A 107 14.94 16.21 -9.71
CA ALA A 107 15.43 17.28 -10.58
C ALA A 107 15.29 16.86 -12.04
N TRP A 108 14.14 17.13 -12.62
CA TRP A 108 13.82 16.73 -13.99
C TRP A 108 14.68 17.45 -15.03
N LYS A 109 15.15 16.68 -16.01
CA LYS A 109 15.91 17.16 -17.17
C LYS A 109 15.28 16.63 -18.46
N PRO A 110 15.25 17.42 -19.54
CA PRO A 110 14.88 16.90 -20.85
C PRO A 110 15.80 15.76 -21.28
N TYR A 111 15.22 14.70 -21.83
CA TYR A 111 15.97 13.57 -22.39
C TYR A 111 15.81 13.53 -23.92
N LYS A 112 14.74 13.00 -24.44
CA LYS A 112 14.44 12.95 -25.88
C LYS A 112 12.94 12.82 -26.12
N LYS A 113 12.46 13.34 -27.27
CA LYS A 113 11.04 13.15 -27.66
C LYS A 113 10.02 13.51 -26.59
N GLY A 114 10.27 14.56 -25.81
CA GLY A 114 9.37 14.99 -24.74
C GLY A 114 9.50 14.18 -23.43
N ILE A 115 10.33 13.16 -23.39
CA ILE A 115 10.62 12.41 -22.16
C ILE A 115 11.48 13.27 -21.23
N LEU A 116 11.14 13.28 -19.95
CA LEU A 116 11.95 13.85 -18.89
C LEU A 116 12.64 12.72 -18.12
N THR A 117 13.83 12.98 -17.63
CA THR A 117 14.59 12.05 -16.78
C THR A 117 15.06 12.73 -15.51
N ALA A 118 15.18 11.96 -14.43
CA ALA A 118 15.79 12.41 -13.19
C ALA A 118 16.55 11.26 -12.54
N VAL A 119 17.63 11.58 -11.85
CA VAL A 119 18.34 10.64 -10.99
C VAL A 119 17.71 10.74 -9.61
N LEU A 120 17.26 9.62 -9.07
CA LEU A 120 16.79 9.53 -7.70
C LEU A 120 18.00 9.35 -6.77
N GLN A 121 18.10 10.22 -5.77
CA GLN A 121 19.18 10.13 -4.76
C GLN A 121 18.84 9.14 -3.64
N ASP A 122 17.59 8.73 -3.60
CA ASP A 122 17.07 7.81 -2.61
C ASP A 122 17.29 6.36 -3.03
N ASP A 123 17.55 5.51 -2.06
CA ASP A 123 17.65 4.07 -2.24
C ASP A 123 16.25 3.48 -2.43
N ILE A 124 15.77 3.55 -3.67
CA ILE A 124 14.48 2.99 -4.08
C ILE A 124 14.76 1.78 -4.94
N HIS A 125 14.43 0.63 -4.42
CA HIS A 125 14.57 -0.63 -5.15
C HIS A 125 13.21 -1.06 -5.71
N HIS A 126 13.15 -1.31 -6.99
CA HIS A 126 11.99 -1.86 -7.68
C HIS A 126 10.67 -1.15 -7.34
N PRO A 127 10.54 0.17 -7.65
CA PRO A 127 9.28 0.87 -7.43
C PRO A 127 8.19 0.26 -8.31
N ASP A 128 7.06 -0.04 -7.70
CA ASP A 128 5.89 -0.64 -8.36
C ASP A 128 4.74 0.36 -8.55
N MET A 129 4.82 1.50 -7.89
CA MET A 129 3.79 2.53 -7.96
C MET A 129 4.41 3.93 -7.94
N LEU A 130 3.95 4.79 -8.85
CA LEU A 130 4.27 6.21 -8.85
C LEU A 130 2.97 7.03 -8.77
N LEU A 131 2.93 7.96 -7.80
CA LEU A 131 1.87 8.97 -7.71
C LEU A 131 2.42 10.35 -8.06
N SER A 132 1.69 11.07 -8.89
CA SER A 132 1.97 12.47 -9.19
C SER A 132 0.69 13.28 -9.00
N ASN A 133 0.74 14.27 -8.10
CA ASN A 133 -0.43 15.08 -7.73
C ASN A 133 -1.65 14.25 -7.31
N GLY A 134 -1.42 13.17 -6.53
CA GLY A 134 -2.46 12.27 -6.06
C GLY A 134 -2.98 11.26 -7.09
N ASN A 135 -2.52 11.32 -8.34
CA ASN A 135 -2.92 10.39 -9.40
C ASN A 135 -1.87 9.31 -9.60
N ILE A 136 -2.33 8.07 -9.73
CA ILE A 136 -1.47 6.94 -10.11
C ILE A 136 -0.98 7.16 -11.55
N ARG A 137 0.32 6.95 -11.76
CA ARG A 137 0.97 6.94 -13.06
C ARG A 137 1.29 5.50 -13.43
N HIS A 138 1.06 5.16 -14.69
CA HIS A 138 1.31 3.80 -15.19
C HIS A 138 2.77 3.66 -15.60
N MET A 139 3.35 2.50 -15.36
CA MET A 139 4.63 2.17 -15.97
C MET A 139 4.50 2.16 -17.50
N ALA A 140 5.59 2.49 -18.19
CA ALA A 140 5.70 2.30 -19.63
C ALA A 140 5.29 0.87 -20.00
N ARG A 141 4.25 0.72 -20.79
CA ARG A 141 3.57 -0.57 -20.96
C ARG A 141 3.09 -0.83 -22.38
N TYR A 142 2.92 -2.12 -22.69
CA TYR A 142 2.23 -2.52 -23.91
C TYR A 142 1.23 -3.66 -23.64
N PRO A 143 -0.02 -3.52 -24.12
CA PRO A 143 -0.58 -2.32 -24.74
C PRO A 143 -0.74 -1.18 -23.73
N ASN A 144 -0.89 0.06 -24.25
CA ASN A 144 -1.11 1.24 -23.43
C ASN A 144 -2.35 1.08 -22.56
N PHE A 145 -2.40 1.82 -21.46
CA PHE A 145 -3.49 1.77 -20.50
C PHE A 145 -4.83 2.14 -21.16
N ASP A 146 -5.82 1.29 -21.01
CA ASP A 146 -7.20 1.49 -21.43
C ASP A 146 -8.14 1.22 -20.25
N SER A 147 -8.73 2.28 -19.69
CA SER A 147 -9.64 2.19 -18.55
C SER A 147 -10.91 1.39 -18.85
N THR A 148 -11.25 1.15 -20.11
CA THR A 148 -12.44 0.39 -20.54
C THR A 148 -12.16 -1.11 -20.69
N ALA A 149 -10.87 -1.50 -20.76
CA ALA A 149 -10.49 -2.89 -20.92
C ALA A 149 -10.61 -3.65 -19.59
N VAL A 150 -11.27 -4.80 -19.62
CA VAL A 150 -11.61 -5.59 -18.43
C VAL A 150 -10.36 -6.22 -17.78
N ARG A 151 -9.38 -6.66 -18.60
CA ARG A 151 -8.22 -7.36 -18.08
C ARG A 151 -6.98 -6.48 -18.15
N PHE A 152 -6.28 -6.31 -17.02
CA PHE A 152 -5.07 -5.50 -16.88
C PHE A 152 -5.16 -4.09 -17.49
N ASN A 153 -6.37 -3.56 -17.70
CA ASN A 153 -6.57 -2.31 -18.44
C ASN A 153 -5.88 -2.29 -19.80
N GLY A 154 -5.97 -3.39 -20.52
CA GLY A 154 -5.39 -3.61 -21.83
C GLY A 154 -4.49 -4.85 -21.89
N THR A 155 -4.78 -5.73 -22.84
CA THR A 155 -3.99 -6.94 -23.13
C THR A 155 -3.82 -7.12 -24.63
N SER A 156 -2.75 -7.80 -25.04
CA SER A 156 -2.51 -8.11 -26.43
C SER A 156 -1.79 -9.44 -26.61
N ALA A 157 -2.19 -10.19 -27.63
CA ALA A 157 -1.53 -11.45 -28.01
C ALA A 157 -0.06 -11.24 -28.44
N ASP A 158 0.25 -10.05 -28.97
CA ASP A 158 1.59 -9.72 -29.46
C ASP A 158 2.46 -9.00 -28.41
N ALA A 159 2.01 -8.93 -27.15
CA ALA A 159 2.79 -8.27 -26.09
C ALA A 159 4.21 -8.85 -25.94
N THR A 160 4.40 -10.11 -26.29
CA THR A 160 5.71 -10.78 -26.30
C THR A 160 6.09 -11.32 -27.68
N ALA A 161 5.57 -10.73 -28.76
CA ALA A 161 5.93 -11.15 -30.10
C ALA A 161 7.44 -10.97 -30.37
N PRO A 162 8.09 -11.89 -31.10
CA PRO A 162 9.54 -11.84 -31.32
C PRO A 162 10.03 -10.49 -31.88
N ARG A 163 9.26 -9.87 -32.79
CA ARG A 163 9.59 -8.57 -33.34
C ARG A 163 9.63 -7.46 -32.29
N ARG A 164 8.69 -7.50 -31.31
CA ARG A 164 8.61 -6.53 -30.22
C ARG A 164 9.77 -6.76 -29.26
N VAL A 165 9.94 -7.97 -28.78
CA VAL A 165 11.03 -8.34 -27.87
C VAL A 165 12.41 -8.01 -28.46
N LYS A 166 12.57 -8.14 -29.77
CA LYS A 166 13.81 -7.78 -30.48
C LYS A 166 14.11 -6.28 -30.38
N SER A 167 13.08 -5.41 -30.36
CA SER A 167 13.26 -3.95 -30.26
C SER A 167 13.70 -3.49 -28.87
N TRP A 168 13.42 -4.24 -27.81
CA TRP A 168 13.82 -3.89 -26.47
C TRP A 168 15.32 -4.13 -26.27
N LYS A 169 16.05 -3.09 -25.88
CA LYS A 169 17.51 -3.17 -25.68
C LYS A 169 17.85 -3.81 -24.34
N HIS A 170 17.21 -3.32 -23.29
CA HIS A 170 17.45 -3.70 -21.92
C HIS A 170 16.10 -3.99 -21.22
N PRO A 171 15.47 -5.15 -21.47
CA PRO A 171 14.18 -5.48 -20.87
C PRO A 171 14.30 -5.99 -19.43
N GLU A 172 15.51 -6.12 -18.89
CA GLU A 172 15.77 -6.56 -17.52
C GLU A 172 15.13 -5.61 -16.52
N GLY A 173 14.37 -6.15 -15.58
CA GLY A 173 13.61 -5.38 -14.60
C GLY A 173 12.21 -4.98 -15.07
N GLY A 174 11.85 -5.30 -16.32
CA GLY A 174 10.48 -5.25 -16.79
C GLY A 174 9.64 -6.39 -16.25
N TYR A 175 8.33 -6.31 -16.47
CA TYR A 175 7.36 -7.30 -16.01
C TYR A 175 6.51 -7.81 -17.15
N LEU A 176 6.16 -9.09 -17.09
CA LEU A 176 5.14 -9.70 -17.94
C LEU A 176 3.99 -10.16 -17.05
N HIS A 177 2.81 -9.64 -17.32
CA HIS A 177 1.57 -10.06 -16.70
C HIS A 177 0.76 -10.87 -17.70
N ALA A 178 0.23 -11.99 -17.28
CA ALA A 178 -0.61 -12.81 -18.13
C ALA A 178 -1.69 -13.52 -17.32
N MET A 179 -2.88 -13.66 -17.91
CA MET A 179 -3.86 -14.55 -17.33
C MET A 179 -3.35 -15.99 -17.35
N HIS A 180 -3.87 -16.79 -16.45
CA HIS A 180 -3.80 -18.24 -16.55
C HIS A 180 -4.44 -18.72 -17.86
N ILE A 181 -3.93 -19.80 -18.44
CA ILE A 181 -4.44 -20.35 -19.71
C ILE A 181 -5.97 -20.58 -19.72
N SER A 182 -6.56 -20.84 -18.55
CA SER A 182 -8.01 -21.02 -18.36
C SER A 182 -8.68 -19.83 -17.64
N ASP A 183 -8.03 -18.67 -17.60
CA ASP A 183 -8.55 -17.44 -17.00
C ASP A 183 -8.93 -17.48 -15.49
N TRP A 184 -8.36 -18.40 -14.73
CA TRP A 184 -8.65 -18.56 -13.30
C TRP A 184 -8.01 -17.49 -12.42
N GLY A 185 -7.05 -16.78 -12.93
CA GLY A 185 -6.27 -15.78 -12.23
C GLY A 185 -5.15 -15.31 -13.13
N ASP A 186 -4.22 -14.60 -12.57
CA ASP A 186 -3.12 -14.00 -13.29
C ASP A 186 -1.76 -14.46 -12.76
N PHE A 187 -0.75 -14.29 -13.57
CA PHE A 187 0.65 -14.53 -13.28
C PHE A 187 1.45 -13.27 -13.52
N HIS A 188 2.40 -13.04 -12.64
CA HIS A 188 3.35 -11.95 -12.75
C HIS A 188 4.75 -12.52 -12.85
N TYR A 189 5.45 -12.15 -13.90
CA TYR A 189 6.82 -12.56 -14.16
C TYR A 189 7.71 -11.33 -14.19
N ARG A 190 8.86 -11.44 -13.55
CA ARG A 190 9.94 -10.50 -13.75
C ARG A 190 10.72 -10.93 -14.99
N ILE A 191 11.02 -9.99 -15.86
CA ILE A 191 11.89 -10.20 -17.01
C ILE A 191 13.33 -10.09 -16.52
N THR A 192 14.11 -11.16 -16.67
CA THR A 192 15.52 -11.22 -16.25
C THR A 192 16.49 -11.07 -17.42
N GLY A 193 15.97 -10.97 -18.63
CA GLY A 193 16.77 -10.76 -19.82
C GLY A 193 16.22 -11.45 -21.06
N LYS A 194 17.11 -11.66 -22.03
CA LYS A 194 16.88 -12.45 -23.25
C LYS A 194 17.93 -13.55 -23.38
N ASP A 195 17.50 -14.70 -23.83
CA ASP A 195 18.42 -15.79 -24.19
C ASP A 195 19.14 -15.51 -25.54
N LYS A 196 20.02 -16.41 -25.94
CA LYS A 196 20.79 -16.33 -27.21
C LYS A 196 19.88 -16.31 -28.45
N ALA A 197 18.67 -16.84 -28.35
CA ALA A 197 17.68 -16.83 -29.42
C ALA A 197 16.79 -15.55 -29.39
N GLY A 198 17.00 -14.65 -28.41
CA GLY A 198 16.21 -13.44 -28.24
C GLY A 198 14.86 -13.64 -27.55
N LYS A 199 14.62 -14.82 -26.96
CA LYS A 199 13.41 -15.11 -26.18
C LYS A 199 13.58 -14.56 -24.76
N LEU A 200 12.48 -14.03 -24.18
CA LEU A 200 12.49 -13.54 -22.79
C LEU A 200 12.81 -14.66 -21.80
N MET A 201 13.70 -14.34 -20.88
CA MET A 201 13.93 -15.11 -19.67
C MET A 201 13.06 -14.51 -18.56
N LEU A 202 12.31 -15.38 -17.88
CA LEU A 202 11.28 -14.99 -16.92
C LEU A 202 11.49 -15.67 -15.58
N GLU A 203 11.28 -14.94 -14.52
CA GLU A 203 11.27 -15.41 -13.13
C GLU A 203 9.91 -15.15 -12.50
N GLY A 204 9.36 -16.12 -11.75
CA GLY A 204 8.04 -16.01 -11.13
C GLY A 204 6.97 -16.84 -11.83
N GLY A 205 5.74 -16.36 -11.79
CA GLY A 205 4.60 -17.03 -12.43
C GLY A 205 4.08 -18.28 -11.71
N TRP A 206 4.34 -18.37 -10.42
CA TRP A 206 3.80 -19.45 -9.58
C TRP A 206 2.47 -19.03 -8.96
N GLN A 207 1.46 -19.86 -9.13
CA GLN A 207 0.16 -19.69 -8.49
C GLN A 207 -0.31 -21.04 -7.93
N ASN A 208 -0.71 -21.04 -6.67
CA ASN A 208 -1.30 -22.20 -5.98
C ASN A 208 -0.49 -23.50 -6.14
N ASN A 209 0.84 -23.43 -6.12
CA ASN A 209 1.75 -24.56 -6.30
C ASN A 209 1.56 -25.31 -7.64
N ARG A 210 0.95 -24.70 -8.62
CA ARG A 210 0.77 -25.24 -9.95
C ARG A 210 1.52 -24.42 -10.97
N GLN A 211 2.36 -25.06 -11.73
CA GLN A 211 2.92 -24.47 -12.92
C GLN A 211 1.86 -24.48 -14.01
N SER A 212 1.64 -23.36 -14.65
CA SER A 212 0.62 -23.22 -15.68
C SER A 212 1.15 -22.39 -16.84
N GLY A 213 0.59 -22.63 -18.01
CA GLY A 213 0.95 -21.86 -19.20
C GLY A 213 0.37 -20.45 -19.19
N LEU A 214 1.10 -19.54 -19.83
CA LEU A 214 0.66 -18.18 -20.09
C LEU A 214 -0.52 -18.17 -21.07
N HIS A 215 -1.54 -17.39 -20.77
CA HIS A 215 -2.65 -17.19 -21.72
C HIS A 215 -2.13 -16.56 -23.02
N ALA A 216 -2.55 -17.10 -24.15
CA ALA A 216 -2.03 -16.71 -25.45
C ALA A 216 -2.36 -15.26 -25.85
N LYS A 217 -3.49 -14.70 -25.37
CA LYS A 217 -4.00 -13.38 -25.74
C LYS A 217 -4.01 -12.38 -24.57
N ASN A 218 -4.38 -12.83 -23.36
CA ASN A 218 -4.59 -11.97 -22.21
C ASN A 218 -3.29 -11.74 -21.46
N ARG A 219 -2.40 -10.95 -22.05
CA ARG A 219 -1.09 -10.60 -21.48
C ARG A 219 -0.71 -9.15 -21.81
N MET A 220 0.11 -8.58 -20.97
CA MET A 220 0.72 -7.27 -21.15
C MET A 220 2.14 -7.26 -20.59
N VAL A 221 2.93 -6.28 -20.98
CA VAL A 221 4.25 -6.01 -20.40
C VAL A 221 4.29 -4.61 -19.85
N GLU A 222 5.13 -4.38 -18.84
CA GLU A 222 5.37 -3.04 -18.30
C GLU A 222 6.79 -2.86 -17.78
N ASN A 223 7.15 -1.62 -17.48
CA ASN A 223 8.50 -1.17 -17.16
C ASN A 223 9.50 -1.54 -18.27
N ILE A 224 9.12 -1.25 -19.50
CA ILE A 224 9.98 -1.41 -20.69
C ILE A 224 10.19 -0.03 -21.30
N PHE A 225 11.47 0.38 -21.42
CA PHE A 225 11.79 1.74 -21.89
C PHE A 225 11.29 2.03 -23.31
N GLU A 226 11.33 1.07 -24.19
CA GLU A 226 10.87 1.21 -25.58
C GLU A 226 9.34 1.31 -25.72
N GLU A 227 8.60 0.96 -24.67
CA GLU A 227 7.15 1.12 -24.58
C GLU A 227 6.75 2.41 -23.83
N LEU A 228 7.69 3.31 -23.54
CA LEU A 228 7.42 4.63 -22.96
C LEU A 228 6.95 5.58 -24.07
N ASP A 229 5.71 5.49 -24.48
CA ASP A 229 5.17 6.16 -25.66
C ASP A 229 3.83 6.87 -25.44
N ALA A 230 3.24 6.76 -24.25
CA ALA A 230 2.02 7.46 -23.88
C ALA A 230 2.25 8.53 -22.80
N PRO A 231 1.54 9.68 -22.86
CA PRO A 231 1.64 10.73 -21.85
C PRO A 231 1.29 10.23 -20.46
N GLY A 232 2.16 10.54 -19.48
CA GLY A 232 1.96 10.18 -18.09
C GLY A 232 2.46 8.79 -17.69
N GLU A 233 3.05 8.07 -18.60
CA GLU A 233 3.82 6.86 -18.30
C GLU A 233 5.18 7.20 -17.68
N TRP A 234 5.71 6.23 -16.96
CA TRP A 234 7.04 6.30 -16.35
C TRP A 234 7.80 4.98 -16.51
N PHE A 235 9.12 5.07 -16.42
CA PHE A 235 10.05 3.95 -16.48
C PHE A 235 11.13 4.13 -15.42
N TYR A 236 11.56 3.02 -14.80
CA TYR A 236 12.62 3.01 -13.78
C TYR A 236 13.70 1.98 -14.11
#